data_1504501d808686e776ddd79eba2d92a0
#
_entry.id   1504501d808686e776ddd79eba2d92a0
#
_cell.length_a   1.000
_cell.length_b   1.000
_cell.length_c   1.000
_cell.angle_alpha   90.00
_cell.angle_beta   90.00
_cell.angle_gamma   90.00
#
_symmetry.space_group_name_H-M   'P 1'
#
loop_
_entity.id
_entity.type
_entity.pdbx_description
1 polymer ?
#
loop_
_entity_poly.entity_id
_entity_poly.type
_entity_poly.pdbx_seq_one_letter_code
_entity_poly.pdbx_strand_id
1 'polypeptide(L)'
;MRRRRLLALACVSATLLSGCSLLSSDDGDGRRTVTVWLMKSSASDDFLKRFTEDFEKTHSDLDLDIRIQEWTGIGEKVQTALKSDGGDEQPDVIEVGNTQVPQYAEGGKLEDLTLESMRDWGIRDWLPGLAEPGEYMSQQFGIPWYAANRVVIYRKDLFKEAGITSPPRTREEWITATEKLNQGGAQGIYLAGQDWYTLSGLIWDEGGELATGSGGAWTGALDSEEALRGMEFYQRLQKLGNGPVDADEEHPPQSGVFAKGRVAQIISVPGLATTILRENPDLKDKLGFFPVPGKTADKPGAVFTGGSDLVVPQNTDNRDGAIAVIEALAGAKWNTELARTMNYVPNKKSLAADVAGEEGVEAMAAGAAQGRATPSTPRWGAVEGDNPIKAYMTKVLNGADARTSAKEASRRITELLDPNTR
;
A
#
# COMPACT_ATOMS: atom_id res chain seq x y z
N MET A 1 -46.91 83.26 5.14
CA MET A 1 -46.19 84.32 4.40
C MET A 1 -45.19 83.71 3.43
N ARG A 2 -45.36 83.99 2.20
CA ARG A 2 -44.40 84.16 1.08
C ARG A 2 -43.46 82.98 0.79
N ARG A 3 -43.68 82.35 -0.29
CA ARG A 3 -43.40 82.51 -1.73
C ARG A 3 -42.21 81.75 -2.18
N ARG A 4 -42.42 80.70 -3.04
CA ARG A 4 -42.15 80.71 -4.51
C ARG A 4 -40.64 80.66 -4.82
N ARG A 5 -40.09 79.75 -5.64
CA ARG A 5 -40.36 79.33 -7.05
C ARG A 5 -39.45 78.13 -7.30
N LEU A 6 -39.90 77.06 -7.82
CA LEU A 6 -39.80 76.58 -9.23
C LEU A 6 -38.55 77.03 -10.00
N LEU A 7 -37.76 76.02 -10.40
CA LEU A 7 -37.32 75.90 -11.81
C LEU A 7 -36.79 74.49 -12.05
N ALA A 8 -37.38 73.87 -13.06
CA ALA A 8 -36.99 72.65 -13.68
C ALA A 8 -35.91 72.88 -14.75
N LEU A 9 -35.07 71.86 -15.03
CA LEU A 9 -34.52 71.53 -16.36
C LEU A 9 -33.68 70.28 -16.14
N ALA A 10 -34.11 69.17 -16.55
CA ALA A 10 -33.97 68.45 -17.84
C ALA A 10 -32.58 67.88 -18.13
N CYS A 11 -32.60 66.52 -18.24
CA CYS A 11 -31.81 65.70 -19.14
C CYS A 11 -30.29 65.69 -18.99
N VAL A 12 -29.71 64.49 -18.66
CA VAL A 12 -29.13 63.62 -19.69
C VAL A 12 -28.79 62.30 -19.05
N SER A 13 -29.32 61.26 -19.63
CA SER A 13 -28.99 59.86 -19.36
C SER A 13 -27.55 59.56 -19.76
N ALA A 14 -26.73 59.08 -18.83
CA ALA A 14 -25.52 58.43 -19.12
C ALA A 14 -25.47 57.15 -18.26
N THR A 15 -25.95 56.08 -18.82
CA THR A 15 -25.72 54.69 -18.31
C THR A 15 -24.25 54.37 -18.43
N LEU A 16 -23.52 54.50 -17.35
CA LEU A 16 -22.23 53.85 -17.18
C LEU A 16 -22.49 52.48 -16.56
N LEU A 17 -22.48 51.47 -17.41
CA LEU A 17 -22.22 50.07 -17.00
C LEU A 17 -20.81 50.01 -16.41
N SER A 18 -20.70 50.13 -15.12
CA SER A 18 -19.52 49.66 -14.40
C SER A 18 -19.68 48.17 -14.20
N GLY A 19 -19.22 47.39 -15.18
CA GLY A 19 -18.91 46.01 -14.97
C GLY A 19 -17.75 45.94 -13.98
N CYS A 20 -18.03 45.56 -12.73
CA CYS A 20 -17.03 45.01 -11.86
C CYS A 20 -16.71 43.61 -12.41
N SER A 21 -15.77 43.53 -13.33
CA SER A 21 -14.99 42.33 -13.53
C SER A 21 -14.13 42.18 -12.26
N LEU A 22 -14.52 41.30 -11.40
CA LEU A 22 -13.60 40.66 -10.49
C LEU A 22 -12.58 39.95 -11.39
N LEU A 23 -11.50 40.63 -11.69
CA LEU A 23 -10.27 40.03 -12.16
C LEU A 23 -9.74 39.27 -10.96
N SER A 24 -10.14 37.98 -10.83
CA SER A 24 -9.26 36.99 -10.26
C SER A 24 -8.01 37.06 -11.11
N SER A 25 -6.92 37.52 -10.54
CA SER A 25 -5.61 37.37 -11.13
C SER A 25 -5.26 35.87 -11.08
N ASP A 26 -5.77 35.12 -12.04
CA ASP A 26 -5.27 33.83 -12.41
C ASP A 26 -4.05 34.09 -13.31
N ASP A 27 -2.90 34.28 -12.70
CA ASP A 27 -1.59 34.31 -13.36
C ASP A 27 -1.10 32.86 -13.60
N GLY A 28 -1.99 31.93 -13.84
CA GLY A 28 -1.70 30.57 -14.29
C GLY A 28 -1.84 30.48 -15.81
N ASP A 29 -1.04 29.68 -16.40
CA ASP A 29 -0.98 29.27 -17.82
C ASP A 29 -2.32 28.71 -18.39
N GLY A 30 -3.42 28.83 -17.67
CA GLY A 30 -4.73 28.27 -18.02
C GLY A 30 -4.83 26.75 -17.86
N ARG A 31 -3.80 26.13 -17.31
CA ARG A 31 -3.75 24.68 -17.05
C ARG A 31 -4.45 24.35 -15.74
N ARG A 32 -5.15 23.22 -15.72
CA ARG A 32 -5.80 22.71 -14.51
C ARG A 32 -4.84 21.80 -13.76
N THR A 33 -4.68 22.00 -12.46
CA THR A 33 -3.84 21.14 -11.62
C THR A 33 -4.61 19.90 -11.19
N VAL A 34 -4.01 18.72 -11.38
CA VAL A 34 -4.48 17.44 -10.83
C VAL A 34 -3.63 17.12 -9.62
N THR A 35 -4.23 17.12 -8.44
CA THR A 35 -3.55 16.77 -7.18
C THR A 35 -3.63 15.27 -6.94
N VAL A 36 -2.46 14.62 -6.82
CA VAL A 36 -2.35 13.17 -6.64
C VAL A 36 -1.63 12.85 -5.33
N TRP A 37 -2.27 12.09 -4.47
CA TRP A 37 -1.61 11.54 -3.28
C TRP A 37 -1.08 10.15 -3.57
N LEU A 38 0.25 10.00 -3.51
CA LEU A 38 0.92 8.70 -3.59
C LEU A 38 1.65 8.42 -2.28
N MET A 39 1.77 7.14 -1.95
CA MET A 39 2.39 6.73 -0.69
C MET A 39 3.90 6.65 -0.81
N LYS A 40 4.57 6.98 0.26
CA LYS A 40 6.03 6.88 0.37
C LYS A 40 6.51 5.47 0.01
N SER A 41 7.54 5.41 -0.80
CA SER A 41 8.15 4.18 -1.30
C SER A 41 7.30 3.35 -2.27
N SER A 42 6.13 3.81 -2.69
CA SER A 42 5.32 3.14 -3.73
C SER A 42 5.91 3.32 -5.13
N ALA A 43 6.60 4.44 -5.36
CA ALA A 43 7.36 4.69 -6.57
C ALA A 43 8.69 5.41 -6.25
N SER A 44 9.68 5.31 -7.14
CA SER A 44 10.93 6.03 -6.98
C SER A 44 10.82 7.47 -7.46
N ASP A 45 11.64 8.38 -6.90
CA ASP A 45 11.64 9.79 -7.29
C ASP A 45 11.92 9.97 -8.79
N ASP A 46 12.80 9.14 -9.37
CA ASP A 46 13.10 9.15 -10.80
C ASP A 46 11.90 8.71 -11.66
N PHE A 47 11.17 7.68 -11.21
CA PHE A 47 9.94 7.27 -11.86
C PHE A 47 8.91 8.41 -11.85
N LEU A 48 8.66 9.03 -10.70
CA LEU A 48 7.69 10.11 -10.56
C LEU A 48 8.03 11.29 -11.44
N LYS A 49 9.30 11.71 -11.46
CA LYS A 49 9.78 12.78 -12.33
C LYS A 49 9.52 12.50 -13.80
N ARG A 50 9.92 11.32 -14.30
CA ARG A 50 9.73 10.93 -15.70
C ARG A 50 8.25 10.79 -16.06
N PHE A 51 7.45 10.28 -15.13
CA PHE A 51 5.99 10.19 -15.30
C PHE A 51 5.38 11.58 -15.46
N THR A 52 5.67 12.52 -14.55
CA THR A 52 5.15 13.89 -14.59
C THR A 52 5.51 14.58 -15.91
N GLU A 53 6.80 14.54 -16.30
CA GLU A 53 7.27 15.15 -17.56
C GLU A 53 6.56 14.58 -18.80
N ASP A 54 6.32 13.29 -18.85
CA ASP A 54 5.63 12.61 -19.96
C ASP A 54 4.12 12.89 -19.95
N PHE A 55 3.50 12.89 -18.77
CA PHE A 55 2.09 13.17 -18.60
C PHE A 55 1.74 14.59 -19.05
N GLU A 56 2.43 15.60 -18.53
CA GLU A 56 2.20 17.01 -18.85
C GLU A 56 2.50 17.34 -20.32
N LYS A 57 3.43 16.63 -20.94
CA LYS A 57 3.69 16.74 -22.38
C LYS A 57 2.54 16.19 -23.21
N THR A 58 1.87 15.15 -22.73
CA THR A 58 0.78 14.48 -23.43
C THR A 58 -0.56 15.17 -23.17
N HIS A 59 -0.71 15.78 -22.01
CA HIS A 59 -1.90 16.49 -21.54
C HIS A 59 -1.54 17.96 -21.27
N SER A 60 -1.37 18.74 -22.34
CA SER A 60 -0.85 20.11 -22.26
C SER A 60 -1.77 21.11 -21.54
N ASP A 61 -3.00 20.74 -21.23
CA ASP A 61 -3.99 21.50 -20.45
C ASP A 61 -4.02 21.10 -18.96
N LEU A 62 -3.17 20.15 -18.54
CA LEU A 62 -3.08 19.66 -17.17
C LEU A 62 -1.67 19.86 -16.61
N ASP A 63 -1.61 20.25 -15.33
CA ASP A 63 -0.42 20.19 -14.47
C ASP A 63 -0.60 19.11 -13.43
N LEU A 64 0.47 18.43 -13.04
CA LEU A 64 0.43 17.31 -12.10
C LEU A 64 1.13 17.69 -10.78
N ASP A 65 0.37 17.74 -9.69
CA ASP A 65 0.89 17.94 -8.33
C ASP A 65 0.88 16.64 -7.54
N ILE A 66 2.01 15.93 -7.54
CA ILE A 66 2.16 14.67 -6.80
C ILE A 66 2.64 14.96 -5.37
N ARG A 67 1.80 14.65 -4.39
CA ARG A 67 2.07 14.84 -2.96
C ARG A 67 2.31 13.50 -2.28
N ILE A 68 3.54 13.27 -1.82
CA ILE A 68 3.89 12.01 -1.14
C ILE A 68 3.35 12.02 0.29
N GLN A 69 2.69 10.92 0.65
CA GLN A 69 2.07 10.69 1.95
C GLN A 69 2.78 9.58 2.72
N GLU A 70 2.84 9.70 4.04
CA GLU A 70 3.31 8.60 4.89
C GLU A 70 2.19 7.56 5.09
N TRP A 71 2.54 6.27 5.16
CA TRP A 71 1.56 5.21 5.44
C TRP A 71 0.97 5.32 6.84
N THR A 72 1.76 5.78 7.83
CA THR A 72 1.31 5.95 9.21
C THR A 72 0.26 7.05 9.30
N GLY A 73 -0.91 6.72 9.83
CA GLY A 73 -2.01 7.67 10.00
C GLY A 73 -2.78 8.02 8.71
N ILE A 74 -2.43 7.39 7.58
CA ILE A 74 -3.05 7.72 6.29
C ILE A 74 -4.57 7.50 6.27
N GLY A 75 -5.06 6.49 6.96
CA GLY A 75 -6.50 6.18 7.00
C GLY A 75 -7.35 7.35 7.49
N GLU A 76 -6.93 8.02 8.58
CA GLU A 76 -7.62 9.22 9.09
C GLU A 76 -7.50 10.39 8.14
N LYS A 77 -6.34 10.57 7.51
CA LYS A 77 -6.09 11.65 6.55
C LYS A 77 -6.96 11.47 5.30
N VAL A 78 -7.05 10.26 4.75
CA VAL A 78 -7.92 9.95 3.61
C VAL A 78 -9.38 10.15 3.98
N GLN A 79 -9.83 9.65 5.13
CA GLN A 79 -11.20 9.88 5.58
C GLN A 79 -11.54 11.36 5.74
N THR A 80 -10.57 12.18 6.16
CA THR A 80 -10.74 13.63 6.27
C THR A 80 -10.86 14.28 4.90
N ALA A 81 -9.98 13.93 3.96
CA ALA A 81 -10.03 14.40 2.58
C ALA A 81 -11.35 14.03 1.90
N LEU A 82 -11.81 12.79 2.06
CA LEU A 82 -13.08 12.30 1.50
C LEU A 82 -14.34 12.96 2.12
N LYS A 83 -14.22 13.68 3.23
CA LYS A 83 -15.32 14.42 3.89
C LYS A 83 -15.30 15.91 3.60
N SER A 84 -14.23 16.43 3.02
CA SER A 84 -14.12 17.85 2.69
C SER A 84 -15.09 18.21 1.55
N ASP A 85 -15.50 19.47 1.49
CA ASP A 85 -16.41 19.96 0.45
C ASP A 85 -15.67 20.46 -0.81
N GLY A 86 -14.45 19.94 -1.06
CA GLY A 86 -13.59 20.39 -2.15
C GLY A 86 -12.58 21.47 -1.72
N GLY A 87 -11.75 21.90 -2.66
CA GLY A 87 -10.75 22.96 -2.50
C GLY A 87 -9.34 22.53 -2.91
N ASP A 88 -8.43 23.49 -3.04
CA ASP A 88 -7.06 23.32 -3.59
C ASP A 88 -6.19 22.30 -2.85
N GLU A 89 -6.54 21.96 -1.61
CA GLU A 89 -5.83 20.96 -0.81
C GLU A 89 -6.37 19.54 -0.99
N GLN A 90 -7.52 19.38 -1.66
CA GLN A 90 -8.15 18.09 -1.85
C GLN A 90 -7.47 17.32 -2.98
N PRO A 91 -7.13 16.03 -2.79
CA PRO A 91 -6.62 15.21 -3.87
C PRO A 91 -7.72 14.82 -4.86
N ASP A 92 -7.37 14.80 -6.14
CA ASP A 92 -8.21 14.27 -7.21
C ASP A 92 -8.01 12.75 -7.38
N VAL A 93 -6.81 12.26 -7.10
CA VAL A 93 -6.46 10.85 -7.09
C VAL A 93 -5.75 10.50 -5.79
N ILE A 94 -6.14 9.39 -5.18
CA ILE A 94 -5.49 8.89 -3.97
C ILE A 94 -5.05 7.45 -4.20
N GLU A 95 -3.78 7.16 -3.91
CA GLU A 95 -3.33 5.79 -3.68
C GLU A 95 -3.82 5.33 -2.32
N VAL A 96 -4.47 4.17 -2.28
CA VAL A 96 -4.90 3.50 -1.05
C VAL A 96 -4.47 2.04 -1.07
N GLY A 97 -4.26 1.45 0.10
CA GLY A 97 -4.13 0.01 0.20
C GLY A 97 -5.41 -0.65 -0.35
N ASN A 98 -5.26 -1.63 -1.24
CA ASN A 98 -6.39 -2.27 -1.91
C ASN A 98 -7.47 -2.77 -0.93
N THR A 99 -7.07 -3.30 0.23
CA THR A 99 -7.98 -3.78 1.29
C THR A 99 -8.83 -2.69 1.95
N GLN A 100 -8.49 -1.41 1.74
CA GLN A 100 -9.20 -0.27 2.32
C GLN A 100 -10.29 0.30 1.41
N VAL A 101 -10.29 -0.04 0.12
CA VAL A 101 -11.27 0.48 -0.86
C VAL A 101 -12.72 0.26 -0.42
N PRO A 102 -13.12 -0.95 0.03
CA PRO A 102 -14.51 -1.19 0.42
C PRO A 102 -15.00 -0.27 1.54
N GLN A 103 -14.14 0.11 2.49
CA GLN A 103 -14.47 1.03 3.58
C GLN A 103 -14.82 2.42 3.08
N TYR A 104 -14.07 2.93 2.09
CA TYR A 104 -14.31 4.25 1.52
C TYR A 104 -15.50 4.24 0.56
N ALA A 105 -15.67 3.16 -0.20
CA ALA A 105 -16.78 2.96 -1.12
C ALA A 105 -18.12 2.82 -0.38
N GLU A 106 -18.18 2.10 0.74
CA GLU A 106 -19.39 1.96 1.59
C GLU A 106 -19.91 3.32 2.05
N GLY A 107 -19.01 4.27 2.31
CA GLY A 107 -19.37 5.64 2.68
C GLY A 107 -19.91 6.50 1.53
N GLY A 108 -19.96 5.99 0.30
CA GLY A 108 -20.37 6.74 -0.91
C GLY A 108 -19.44 7.91 -1.20
N LYS A 109 -18.13 7.79 -0.90
CA LYS A 109 -17.16 8.86 -1.00
C LYS A 109 -16.19 8.71 -2.16
N LEU A 110 -16.32 7.63 -2.92
CA LEU A 110 -15.51 7.36 -4.10
C LEU A 110 -16.37 7.39 -5.36
N GLU A 111 -15.77 7.81 -6.46
CA GLU A 111 -16.35 7.72 -7.80
C GLU A 111 -16.48 6.25 -8.23
N ASP A 112 -17.61 5.91 -8.83
CA ASP A 112 -17.82 4.64 -9.51
C ASP A 112 -17.10 4.65 -10.87
N LEU A 113 -16.04 3.86 -10.99
CA LEU A 113 -15.20 3.76 -12.17
C LEU A 113 -15.47 2.49 -12.99
N THR A 114 -16.63 1.85 -12.78
CA THR A 114 -17.02 0.59 -13.45
C THR A 114 -17.04 0.75 -14.97
N LEU A 115 -17.60 1.83 -15.48
CA LEU A 115 -17.73 2.04 -16.92
C LEU A 115 -16.36 2.22 -17.60
N GLU A 116 -15.48 3.04 -17.03
CA GLU A 116 -14.11 3.24 -17.50
C GLU A 116 -13.32 1.93 -17.47
N SER A 117 -13.45 1.20 -16.38
CA SER A 117 -12.80 -0.11 -16.18
C SER A 117 -13.21 -1.13 -17.24
N MET A 118 -14.49 -1.19 -17.57
CA MET A 118 -15.03 -2.14 -18.55
C MET A 118 -14.73 -1.74 -19.98
N ARG A 119 -14.82 -0.46 -20.31
CA ARG A 119 -14.72 0.05 -21.68
C ARG A 119 -13.27 0.32 -22.08
N ASP A 120 -12.48 0.96 -21.22
CA ASP A 120 -11.22 1.58 -21.59
C ASP A 120 -10.00 0.91 -20.95
N TRP A 121 -10.11 0.43 -19.70
CA TRP A 121 -8.96 -0.01 -18.91
C TRP A 121 -8.76 -1.51 -18.87
N GLY A 122 -9.68 -2.29 -19.45
CA GLY A 122 -9.51 -3.73 -19.64
C GLY A 122 -9.60 -4.55 -18.36
N ILE A 123 -10.62 -4.33 -17.54
CA ILE A 123 -10.88 -5.02 -16.27
C ILE A 123 -10.71 -6.54 -16.32
N ARG A 124 -10.99 -7.19 -17.46
CA ARG A 124 -10.87 -8.65 -17.65
C ARG A 124 -9.43 -9.15 -17.65
N ASP A 125 -8.47 -8.25 -17.94
CA ASP A 125 -7.05 -8.56 -17.93
C ASP A 125 -6.39 -8.33 -16.57
N TRP A 126 -7.06 -7.64 -15.65
CA TRP A 126 -6.53 -7.39 -14.32
C TRP A 126 -6.30 -8.69 -13.55
N LEU A 127 -5.35 -8.66 -12.64
CA LEU A 127 -5.13 -9.74 -11.68
C LEU A 127 -6.29 -9.77 -10.69
N PRO A 128 -7.00 -10.91 -10.53
CA PRO A 128 -8.17 -10.97 -9.63
C PRO A 128 -7.87 -10.53 -8.21
N GLY A 129 -6.73 -10.94 -7.63
CA GLY A 129 -6.34 -10.57 -6.27
C GLY A 129 -6.09 -9.07 -6.06
N LEU A 130 -6.00 -8.27 -7.14
CA LEU A 130 -5.94 -6.81 -7.08
C LEU A 130 -7.28 -6.17 -7.41
N ALA A 131 -8.00 -6.71 -8.39
CA ALA A 131 -9.27 -6.15 -8.84
C ALA A 131 -10.41 -6.36 -7.81
N GLU A 132 -10.49 -7.57 -7.23
CA GLU A 132 -11.55 -7.93 -6.27
C GLU A 132 -11.60 -7.02 -5.03
N PRO A 133 -10.47 -6.64 -4.37
CA PRO A 133 -10.53 -5.71 -3.26
C PRO A 133 -11.01 -4.30 -3.64
N GLY A 134 -10.77 -3.88 -4.90
CA GLY A 134 -11.24 -2.60 -5.44
C GLY A 134 -12.73 -2.57 -5.77
N GLU A 135 -13.43 -3.72 -5.67
CA GLU A 135 -14.86 -3.87 -5.96
C GLU A 135 -15.68 -3.76 -4.66
N TYR A 136 -16.78 -3.02 -4.72
CA TYR A 136 -17.79 -2.98 -3.67
C TYR A 136 -19.18 -3.00 -4.30
N MET A 137 -20.06 -3.91 -3.84
CA MET A 137 -21.42 -4.12 -4.36
C MET A 137 -21.51 -4.25 -5.90
N SER A 138 -20.54 -4.98 -6.49
CA SER A 138 -20.41 -5.19 -7.95
C SER A 138 -20.11 -3.93 -8.75
N GLN A 139 -19.57 -2.90 -8.12
CA GLN A 139 -19.06 -1.68 -8.74
C GLN A 139 -17.56 -1.54 -8.45
N GLN A 140 -16.80 -1.05 -9.44
CA GLN A 140 -15.37 -0.86 -9.32
C GLN A 140 -15.05 0.57 -8.87
N PHE A 141 -14.45 0.72 -7.70
CA PHE A 141 -14.03 1.99 -7.11
C PHE A 141 -12.52 2.14 -7.06
N GLY A 142 -11.80 1.05 -6.82
CA GLY A 142 -10.34 1.02 -6.79
C GLY A 142 -9.79 0.47 -8.10
N ILE A 143 -8.88 1.20 -8.74
CA ILE A 143 -8.22 0.78 -9.96
C ILE A 143 -6.88 0.17 -9.60
N PRO A 144 -6.66 -1.13 -9.88
CA PRO A 144 -5.42 -1.80 -9.56
C PRO A 144 -4.20 -1.05 -10.11
N TRP A 145 -3.28 -0.67 -9.23
CA TRP A 145 -2.05 -0.02 -9.66
C TRP A 145 -0.88 -1.00 -9.67
N TYR A 146 -0.58 -1.65 -8.56
CA TYR A 146 0.42 -2.70 -8.50
C TYR A 146 0.11 -3.73 -7.41
N ALA A 147 0.63 -4.95 -7.57
CA ALA A 147 0.66 -5.94 -6.50
C ALA A 147 2.06 -6.03 -5.88
N ALA A 148 2.07 -6.20 -4.57
CA ALA A 148 3.28 -6.50 -3.85
C ALA A 148 2.98 -7.52 -2.75
N ASN A 149 3.62 -8.68 -2.81
CA ASN A 149 3.66 -9.61 -1.69
C ASN A 149 5.05 -9.67 -1.10
N ARG A 150 5.12 -10.10 0.15
CA ARG A 150 6.39 -10.18 0.84
C ARG A 150 7.28 -11.27 0.28
N VAL A 151 8.56 -10.94 0.21
CA VAL A 151 9.66 -11.84 -0.12
C VAL A 151 10.75 -11.68 0.94
N VAL A 152 11.74 -12.53 0.93
CA VAL A 152 12.97 -12.32 1.68
C VAL A 152 13.97 -11.60 0.77
N ILE A 153 14.38 -10.40 1.17
CA ILE A 153 15.49 -9.67 0.58
C ILE A 153 16.75 -10.07 1.34
N TYR A 154 17.78 -10.55 0.64
CA TYR A 154 18.97 -11.09 1.29
C TYR A 154 20.28 -10.60 0.69
N ARG A 155 21.36 -10.71 1.44
CA ARG A 155 22.74 -10.39 1.06
C ARG A 155 23.43 -11.63 0.49
N LYS A 156 23.56 -11.68 -0.86
CA LYS A 156 24.26 -12.75 -1.60
C LYS A 156 25.69 -12.97 -1.10
N ASP A 157 26.42 -11.88 -0.79
CA ASP A 157 27.79 -11.94 -0.27
C ASP A 157 27.85 -12.57 1.11
N LEU A 158 26.96 -12.22 2.05
CA LEU A 158 26.92 -12.81 3.39
C LEU A 158 26.52 -14.29 3.37
N PHE A 159 25.59 -14.66 2.50
CA PHE A 159 25.23 -16.08 2.27
C PHE A 159 26.44 -16.86 1.79
N LYS A 160 27.18 -16.33 0.82
CA LYS A 160 28.41 -16.94 0.31
C LYS A 160 29.49 -17.07 1.41
N GLU A 161 29.71 -16.01 2.20
CA GLU A 161 30.64 -16.02 3.34
C GLU A 161 30.27 -17.12 4.35
N ALA A 162 28.99 -17.32 4.63
CA ALA A 162 28.48 -18.37 5.52
C ALA A 162 28.45 -19.76 4.87
N GLY A 163 28.90 -19.93 3.61
CA GLY A 163 28.87 -21.21 2.89
C GLY A 163 27.44 -21.69 2.57
N ILE A 164 26.49 -20.75 2.39
CA ILE A 164 25.13 -21.04 1.95
C ILE A 164 25.10 -20.89 0.44
N THR A 165 24.91 -21.97 -0.29
CA THR A 165 25.00 -22.01 -1.76
C THR A 165 23.69 -21.75 -2.48
N SER A 166 22.57 -21.86 -1.77
CA SER A 166 21.23 -21.59 -2.30
C SER A 166 20.31 -21.07 -1.21
N PRO A 167 19.32 -20.25 -1.54
CA PRO A 167 18.30 -19.83 -0.59
C PRO A 167 17.53 -21.02 0.01
N PRO A 168 17.11 -20.92 1.28
CA PRO A 168 16.30 -21.94 1.93
C PRO A 168 14.92 -22.04 1.27
N ARG A 169 14.40 -23.27 1.17
CA ARG A 169 13.09 -23.54 0.59
C ARG A 169 12.05 -23.94 1.63
N THR A 170 12.52 -24.40 2.81
CA THR A 170 11.65 -24.76 3.93
C THR A 170 11.93 -23.89 5.15
N ARG A 171 10.95 -23.79 6.04
CA ARG A 171 11.07 -23.05 7.30
C ARG A 171 12.24 -23.53 8.16
N GLU A 172 12.48 -24.84 8.22
CA GLU A 172 13.58 -25.40 9.01
C GLU A 172 14.95 -25.14 8.35
N GLU A 173 15.03 -25.21 7.02
CA GLU A 173 16.22 -24.75 6.29
C GLU A 173 16.49 -23.25 6.54
N TRP A 174 15.42 -22.45 6.64
CA TRP A 174 15.53 -21.00 6.89
C TRP A 174 16.09 -20.70 8.28
N ILE A 175 15.58 -21.37 9.32
CA ILE A 175 16.14 -21.28 10.68
C ILE A 175 17.63 -21.67 10.65
N THR A 176 17.97 -22.81 10.07
CA THR A 176 19.37 -23.32 9.99
C THR A 176 20.27 -22.32 9.23
N ALA A 177 19.81 -21.77 8.11
CA ALA A 177 20.57 -20.78 7.35
C ALA A 177 20.79 -19.49 8.17
N THR A 178 19.75 -19.03 8.88
CA THR A 178 19.82 -17.83 9.73
C THR A 178 20.79 -18.01 10.90
N GLU A 179 20.80 -19.17 11.54
CA GLU A 179 21.77 -19.53 12.59
C GLU A 179 23.22 -19.55 12.05
N LYS A 180 23.42 -20.07 10.84
CA LYS A 180 24.72 -20.08 10.18
C LYS A 180 25.24 -18.66 9.87
N LEU A 181 24.36 -17.78 9.42
CA LEU A 181 24.68 -16.37 9.18
C LEU A 181 25.11 -15.66 10.47
N ASN A 182 24.44 -15.93 11.59
CA ASN A 182 24.81 -15.41 12.91
C ASN A 182 26.22 -15.87 13.34
N GLN A 183 26.54 -17.15 13.13
CA GLN A 183 27.89 -17.68 13.42
C GLN A 183 28.98 -17.03 12.55
N GLY A 184 28.64 -16.60 11.34
CA GLY A 184 29.52 -15.87 10.42
C GLY A 184 29.72 -14.39 10.78
N GLY A 185 29.18 -13.91 11.91
CA GLY A 185 29.32 -12.54 12.40
C GLY A 185 28.43 -11.53 11.67
N ALA A 186 27.44 -11.98 10.91
CA ALA A 186 26.35 -11.16 10.43
C ALA A 186 25.17 -11.22 11.42
N GLN A 187 24.26 -10.27 11.37
CA GLN A 187 22.91 -10.45 11.90
C GLN A 187 22.12 -11.27 10.88
N GLY A 188 21.77 -12.52 11.21
CA GLY A 188 21.16 -13.45 10.28
C GLY A 188 19.86 -12.92 9.66
N ILE A 189 19.04 -12.26 10.48
CA ILE A 189 17.80 -11.62 10.03
C ILE A 189 17.52 -10.36 10.89
N TYR A 190 17.01 -9.31 10.30
CA TYR A 190 16.30 -8.28 11.03
C TYR A 190 14.80 -8.47 10.80
N LEU A 191 14.08 -8.78 11.87
CA LEU A 191 12.63 -8.95 11.89
C LEU A 191 12.06 -8.13 13.02
N ALA A 192 11.34 -7.05 12.69
CA ALA A 192 10.67 -6.20 13.65
C ALA A 192 9.60 -6.98 14.42
N GLY A 193 9.43 -6.72 15.72
CA GLY A 193 8.51 -7.51 16.56
C GLY A 193 7.03 -7.33 16.21
N GLN A 194 6.68 -6.30 15.45
CA GLN A 194 5.32 -5.96 15.04
C GLN A 194 5.09 -6.05 13.52
N ASP A 195 5.90 -6.83 12.79
CA ASP A 195 5.64 -7.12 11.37
C ASP A 195 4.47 -8.12 11.24
N TRP A 196 3.26 -7.58 11.47
CA TRP A 196 2.03 -8.36 11.47
C TRP A 196 1.66 -8.91 10.09
N TYR A 197 2.14 -8.32 9.01
CA TYR A 197 1.95 -8.85 7.67
C TYR A 197 2.71 -10.16 7.47
N THR A 198 3.95 -10.23 7.95
CA THR A 198 4.72 -11.49 7.96
C THR A 198 4.04 -12.52 8.85
N LEU A 199 3.58 -12.14 10.06
CA LEU A 199 2.83 -13.04 10.92
C LEU A 199 1.56 -13.56 10.24
N SER A 200 0.81 -12.72 9.54
CA SER A 200 -0.39 -13.13 8.80
C SER A 200 -0.08 -14.25 7.81
N GLY A 201 0.99 -14.12 7.02
CA GLY A 201 1.44 -15.17 6.11
C GLY A 201 1.74 -16.49 6.83
N LEU A 202 2.42 -16.41 7.96
CA LEU A 202 2.76 -17.61 8.75
C LEU A 202 1.51 -18.28 9.36
N ILE A 203 0.52 -17.51 9.78
CA ILE A 203 -0.79 -18.01 10.24
C ILE A 203 -1.51 -18.75 9.11
N TRP A 204 -1.61 -18.13 7.94
CA TRP A 204 -2.27 -18.73 6.78
C TRP A 204 -1.56 -19.99 6.27
N ASP A 205 -0.24 -20.03 6.32
CA ASP A 205 0.54 -21.22 5.94
C ASP A 205 0.32 -22.39 6.92
N GLU A 206 -0.08 -22.11 8.17
CA GLU A 206 -0.54 -23.12 9.13
C GLU A 206 -2.01 -23.52 8.91
N GLY A 207 -2.76 -22.85 8.05
CA GLY A 207 -4.20 -23.05 7.82
C GLY A 207 -5.10 -22.25 8.75
N GLY A 208 -4.52 -21.30 9.50
CA GLY A 208 -5.26 -20.38 10.38
C GLY A 208 -5.80 -19.17 9.65
N GLU A 209 -6.57 -18.35 10.37
CA GLU A 209 -7.17 -17.11 9.89
C GLU A 209 -6.93 -15.97 10.89
N LEU A 210 -6.97 -14.72 10.41
CA LEU A 210 -6.97 -13.53 11.28
C LEU A 210 -8.36 -13.30 11.89
N ALA A 211 -9.37 -13.49 11.08
CA ALA A 211 -10.77 -13.51 11.48
C ALA A 211 -11.55 -14.43 10.55
N THR A 212 -12.66 -15.00 11.06
CA THR A 212 -13.57 -15.87 10.31
C THR A 212 -14.97 -15.29 10.32
N GLY A 213 -15.70 -15.42 9.22
CA GLY A 213 -17.06 -14.93 9.14
C GLY A 213 -17.52 -14.69 7.71
N SER A 214 -18.76 -14.24 7.59
CA SER A 214 -19.37 -13.84 6.32
C SER A 214 -20.60 -12.97 6.60
N GLY A 215 -21.01 -12.16 5.61
CA GLY A 215 -22.28 -11.46 5.65
C GLY A 215 -22.45 -10.47 6.82
N GLY A 216 -21.35 -9.88 7.31
CA GLY A 216 -21.38 -8.88 8.37
C GLY A 216 -21.17 -9.43 9.80
N ALA A 217 -21.10 -10.75 9.98
CA ALA A 217 -20.76 -11.38 11.25
C ALA A 217 -19.34 -11.96 11.18
N TRP A 218 -18.39 -11.27 11.78
CA TRP A 218 -16.98 -11.65 11.81
C TRP A 218 -16.47 -11.85 13.24
N THR A 219 -15.59 -12.82 13.43
CA THR A 219 -14.99 -13.15 14.72
C THR A 219 -13.48 -13.28 14.55
N GLY A 220 -12.70 -12.63 15.41
CA GLY A 220 -11.24 -12.78 15.45
C GLY A 220 -10.85 -14.24 15.72
N ALA A 221 -9.76 -14.71 15.08
CA ALA A 221 -9.38 -16.13 15.08
C ALA A 221 -7.91 -16.38 15.43
N LEU A 222 -7.22 -15.41 16.04
CA LEU A 222 -5.81 -15.52 16.41
C LEU A 222 -5.55 -16.57 17.51
N ASP A 223 -6.55 -17.01 18.24
CA ASP A 223 -6.46 -18.01 19.31
C ASP A 223 -6.71 -19.46 18.83
N SER A 224 -6.87 -19.66 17.51
CA SER A 224 -6.87 -21.01 16.91
C SER A 224 -5.50 -21.68 17.04
N GLU A 225 -5.47 -23.01 17.07
CA GLU A 225 -4.21 -23.77 17.14
C GLU A 225 -3.28 -23.47 15.97
N GLU A 226 -3.85 -23.25 14.79
CA GLU A 226 -3.16 -22.87 13.56
C GLU A 226 -2.48 -21.50 13.71
N ALA A 227 -3.21 -20.50 14.19
CA ALA A 227 -2.68 -19.15 14.39
C ALA A 227 -1.59 -19.12 15.48
N LEU A 228 -1.75 -19.90 16.55
CA LEU A 228 -0.73 -20.04 17.60
C LEU A 228 0.56 -20.68 17.06
N ARG A 229 0.48 -21.68 16.16
CA ARG A 229 1.68 -22.24 15.50
C ARG A 229 2.36 -21.22 14.59
N GLY A 230 1.60 -20.38 13.88
CA GLY A 230 2.16 -19.29 13.09
C GLY A 230 2.96 -18.31 13.96
N MET A 231 2.41 -17.92 15.12
CA MET A 231 3.10 -17.06 16.09
C MET A 231 4.32 -17.71 16.72
N GLU A 232 4.28 -19.01 17.01
CA GLU A 232 5.42 -19.76 17.52
C GLU A 232 6.59 -19.72 16.53
N PHE A 233 6.33 -19.96 15.25
CA PHE A 233 7.37 -19.87 14.22
C PHE A 233 7.90 -18.43 14.10
N TYR A 234 7.03 -17.42 14.11
CA TYR A 234 7.44 -16.03 14.11
C TYR A 234 8.40 -15.72 15.26
N GLN A 235 8.05 -16.16 16.48
CA GLN A 235 8.88 -15.97 17.67
C GLN A 235 10.25 -16.70 17.55
N ARG A 236 10.30 -17.91 16.99
CA ARG A 236 11.56 -18.64 16.72
C ARG A 236 12.45 -17.85 15.77
N LEU A 237 11.90 -17.34 14.68
CA LEU A 237 12.66 -16.61 13.67
C LEU A 237 13.12 -15.23 14.19
N GLN A 238 12.25 -14.50 14.89
CA GLN A 238 12.54 -13.17 15.45
C GLN A 238 13.69 -13.25 16.48
N LYS A 239 13.74 -14.28 17.30
CA LYS A 239 14.80 -14.50 18.29
C LYS A 239 16.19 -14.73 17.68
N LEU A 240 16.30 -15.04 16.41
CA LEU A 240 17.56 -15.16 15.69
C LEU A 240 18.11 -13.81 15.22
N GLY A 241 17.35 -12.74 15.37
CA GLY A 241 17.75 -11.37 15.03
C GLY A 241 17.73 -10.42 16.21
N ASN A 242 18.00 -9.15 15.94
CA ASN A 242 18.00 -8.07 16.93
C ASN A 242 16.90 -7.03 16.67
N GLY A 243 15.83 -7.43 15.97
CA GLY A 243 14.68 -6.55 15.76
C GLY A 243 13.99 -6.22 17.10
N PRO A 244 13.70 -4.95 17.41
CA PRO A 244 12.96 -4.59 18.64
C PRO A 244 11.59 -5.25 18.67
N VAL A 245 11.19 -5.75 19.84
CA VAL A 245 9.93 -6.50 19.99
C VAL A 245 8.67 -5.62 19.93
N ASP A 246 8.83 -4.33 20.14
CA ASP A 246 7.79 -3.30 20.17
C ASP A 246 7.87 -2.31 18.99
N ALA A 247 8.64 -2.66 17.96
CA ALA A 247 8.81 -1.87 16.75
C ALA A 247 8.15 -2.55 15.55
N ASP A 248 7.66 -1.73 14.61
CA ASP A 248 7.23 -2.16 13.29
C ASP A 248 8.35 -1.99 12.23
N GLU A 249 8.01 -2.18 10.96
CA GLU A 249 8.98 -2.12 9.86
C GLU A 249 9.47 -0.69 9.55
N GLU A 250 8.77 0.33 10.07
CA GLU A 250 9.05 1.75 9.80
C GLU A 250 9.78 2.45 10.97
N HIS A 251 9.77 1.86 12.18
CA HIS A 251 10.30 2.49 13.39
C HIS A 251 11.22 1.57 14.20
N PRO A 252 12.54 1.48 13.88
CA PRO A 252 13.26 2.21 12.83
C PRO A 252 13.00 1.62 11.43
N PRO A 253 13.13 2.43 10.36
CA PRO A 253 12.97 1.92 9.00
C PRO A 253 13.92 0.75 8.74
N GLN A 254 13.37 -0.42 8.41
CA GLN A 254 14.17 -1.64 8.18
C GLN A 254 15.14 -1.49 7.00
N SER A 255 14.81 -0.66 6.00
CA SER A 255 15.72 -0.31 4.90
C SER A 255 17.05 0.27 5.42
N GLY A 256 16.96 1.25 6.34
CA GLY A 256 18.12 1.89 6.93
C GLY A 256 18.93 0.98 7.82
N VAL A 257 18.28 0.09 8.57
CA VAL A 257 18.96 -0.93 9.38
C VAL A 257 19.73 -1.89 8.48
N PHE A 258 19.10 -2.36 7.40
CA PHE A 258 19.71 -3.28 6.45
C PHE A 258 20.86 -2.59 5.66
N ALA A 259 20.64 -1.38 5.16
CA ALA A 259 21.62 -0.64 4.36
C ALA A 259 22.91 -0.34 5.14
N LYS A 260 22.80 -0.04 6.44
CA LYS A 260 23.94 0.38 7.30
C LYS A 260 24.62 -0.76 8.02
N GLY A 261 23.93 -1.87 8.23
CA GLY A 261 24.38 -3.00 9.04
C GLY A 261 24.92 -4.20 8.25
N ARG A 262 25.49 -5.15 8.97
CA ARG A 262 25.75 -6.50 8.44
C ARG A 262 24.53 -7.38 8.64
N VAL A 263 23.36 -6.93 8.20
CA VAL A 263 22.12 -7.71 8.22
C VAL A 263 22.05 -8.55 6.97
N ALA A 264 21.81 -9.85 7.13
CA ALA A 264 21.82 -10.79 6.01
C ALA A 264 20.45 -10.95 5.34
N GLN A 265 19.37 -10.74 6.07
CA GLN A 265 17.98 -10.93 5.57
C GLN A 265 17.02 -9.94 6.21
N ILE A 266 16.03 -9.52 5.44
CA ILE A 266 14.80 -8.87 5.90
C ILE A 266 13.62 -9.46 5.12
N ILE A 267 12.42 -9.32 5.66
CA ILE A 267 11.17 -9.69 4.97
C ILE A 267 10.46 -8.38 4.59
N SER A 268 10.21 -8.18 3.31
CA SER A 268 9.55 -6.97 2.82
C SER A 268 9.01 -7.17 1.41
N VAL A 269 8.36 -6.13 0.89
CA VAL A 269 8.09 -6.03 -0.56
C VAL A 269 9.40 -5.76 -1.30
N PRO A 270 9.63 -6.34 -2.49
CA PRO A 270 10.89 -6.20 -3.22
C PRO A 270 11.29 -4.76 -3.53
N GLY A 271 10.31 -3.86 -3.70
CA GLY A 271 10.54 -2.44 -3.94
C GLY A 271 11.41 -1.75 -2.88
N LEU A 272 11.44 -2.29 -1.64
CA LEU A 272 12.31 -1.76 -0.60
C LEU A 272 13.80 -1.84 -0.97
N ALA A 273 14.20 -2.78 -1.84
CA ALA A 273 15.57 -2.85 -2.35
C ALA A 273 16.02 -1.56 -3.03
N THR A 274 15.13 -0.85 -3.72
CA THR A 274 15.44 0.45 -4.33
C THR A 274 15.81 1.50 -3.28
N THR A 275 15.08 1.53 -2.15
CA THR A 275 15.41 2.40 -1.02
C THR A 275 16.73 2.02 -0.38
N ILE A 276 16.98 0.71 -0.17
CA ILE A 276 18.25 0.19 0.37
C ILE A 276 19.42 0.62 -0.51
N LEU A 277 19.31 0.47 -1.83
CA LEU A 277 20.37 0.84 -2.78
C LEU A 277 20.59 2.36 -2.85
N ARG A 278 19.57 3.17 -2.65
CA ARG A 278 19.70 4.63 -2.54
C ARG A 278 20.46 5.02 -1.27
N GLU A 279 20.20 4.33 -0.15
CA GLU A 279 20.90 4.57 1.13
C GLU A 279 22.34 4.02 1.15
N ASN A 280 22.57 2.92 0.44
CA ASN A 280 23.88 2.27 0.34
C ASN A 280 24.12 1.69 -1.06
N PRO A 281 24.67 2.49 -2.00
CA PRO A 281 24.96 2.03 -3.37
C PRO A 281 25.97 0.88 -3.45
N ASP A 282 26.80 0.66 -2.42
CA ASP A 282 27.78 -0.42 -2.37
C ASP A 282 27.14 -1.81 -2.26
N LEU A 283 25.83 -1.86 -2.03
CA LEU A 283 25.04 -3.09 -2.02
C LEU A 283 24.53 -3.50 -3.40
N LYS A 284 24.79 -2.70 -4.43
CA LYS A 284 24.49 -3.07 -5.81
C LYS A 284 25.11 -4.42 -6.12
N ASP A 285 24.38 -5.28 -6.81
CA ASP A 285 24.71 -6.65 -7.18
C ASP A 285 24.89 -7.64 -5.99
N LYS A 286 24.74 -7.17 -4.74
CA LYS A 286 24.80 -8.00 -3.54
C LYS A 286 23.43 -8.39 -3.01
N LEU A 287 22.37 -7.78 -3.49
CA LEU A 287 21.00 -8.10 -3.10
C LEU A 287 20.48 -9.28 -3.94
N GLY A 288 19.66 -10.09 -3.33
CA GLY A 288 18.89 -11.13 -3.98
C GLY A 288 17.54 -11.28 -3.31
N PHE A 289 16.68 -12.07 -3.93
CA PHE A 289 15.32 -12.30 -3.47
C PHE A 289 14.99 -13.78 -3.49
N PHE A 290 14.20 -14.22 -2.52
CA PHE A 290 13.59 -15.54 -2.56
C PHE A 290 12.20 -15.48 -1.90
N PRO A 291 11.26 -16.35 -2.34
CA PRO A 291 9.94 -16.40 -1.74
C PRO A 291 10.04 -16.82 -0.26
N VAL A 292 9.14 -16.33 0.57
CA VAL A 292 9.07 -16.76 1.99
C VAL A 292 8.99 -18.30 2.02
N PRO A 293 9.91 -18.97 2.74
CA PRO A 293 9.94 -20.43 2.77
C PRO A 293 8.69 -21.03 3.40
N GLY A 294 8.16 -22.08 2.76
CA GLY A 294 7.02 -22.83 3.25
C GLY A 294 7.39 -23.95 4.21
N LYS A 295 6.41 -24.76 4.57
CA LYS A 295 6.61 -25.97 5.39
C LYS A 295 7.33 -27.07 4.61
N THR A 296 7.15 -27.10 3.29
CA THR A 296 7.73 -28.07 2.36
C THR A 296 8.43 -27.38 1.19
N ALA A 297 9.42 -28.03 0.58
CA ALA A 297 10.25 -27.40 -0.45
C ALA A 297 9.56 -27.22 -1.81
N ASP A 298 8.46 -27.91 -2.03
CA ASP A 298 7.65 -27.83 -3.26
C ASP A 298 6.60 -26.68 -3.24
N LYS A 299 6.39 -26.07 -2.06
CA LYS A 299 5.38 -25.07 -1.86
C LYS A 299 5.94 -23.89 -1.04
N PRO A 300 6.06 -22.68 -1.60
CA PRO A 300 6.37 -21.49 -0.83
C PRO A 300 5.38 -21.26 0.29
N GLY A 301 5.79 -20.54 1.32
CA GLY A 301 4.93 -20.12 2.40
C GLY A 301 3.83 -19.17 1.93
N ALA A 302 2.70 -19.16 2.61
CA ALA A 302 1.69 -18.15 2.38
C ALA A 302 2.22 -16.78 2.77
N VAL A 303 1.81 -15.77 2.01
CA VAL A 303 2.24 -14.39 2.21
C VAL A 303 1.04 -13.44 2.15
N PHE A 304 1.14 -12.35 2.86
CA PHE A 304 0.22 -11.24 2.66
C PHE A 304 0.46 -10.67 1.25
N THR A 305 -0.58 -10.71 0.43
CA THR A 305 -0.61 -10.05 -0.86
C THR A 305 -1.35 -8.75 -0.70
N GLY A 306 -0.57 -7.71 -0.63
CA GLY A 306 -1.05 -6.36 -0.68
C GLY A 306 -0.94 -5.82 -2.09
N GLY A 307 -1.22 -4.56 -2.19
CA GLY A 307 -1.12 -3.78 -3.40
C GLY A 307 -1.79 -2.46 -3.15
N SER A 308 -1.64 -1.58 -4.09
CA SER A 308 -2.31 -0.30 -4.05
C SER A 308 -3.28 -0.18 -5.19
N ASP A 309 -4.42 0.39 -4.89
CA ASP A 309 -5.39 0.87 -5.86
C ASP A 309 -5.35 2.39 -5.92
N LEU A 310 -5.67 2.93 -7.09
CA LEU A 310 -5.93 4.34 -7.29
C LEU A 310 -7.43 4.57 -7.21
N VAL A 311 -7.85 5.52 -6.37
CA VAL A 311 -9.25 5.89 -6.20
C VAL A 311 -9.46 7.37 -6.52
N VAL A 312 -10.67 7.72 -6.92
CA VAL A 312 -11.09 9.11 -7.17
C VAL A 312 -12.10 9.51 -6.10
N PRO A 313 -11.87 10.57 -5.32
CA PRO A 313 -12.88 11.13 -4.43
C PRO A 313 -14.12 11.59 -5.22
N GLN A 314 -15.32 11.27 -4.72
CA GLN A 314 -16.58 11.65 -5.38
C GLN A 314 -16.78 13.17 -5.48
N ASN A 315 -16.16 13.92 -4.59
CA ASN A 315 -16.26 15.37 -4.52
C ASN A 315 -15.10 16.11 -5.23
N THR A 316 -14.35 15.43 -6.12
CA THR A 316 -13.35 16.10 -6.95
C THR A 316 -14.01 17.04 -7.95
N ASP A 317 -13.43 18.22 -8.11
CA ASP A 317 -13.84 19.17 -9.14
C ASP A 317 -13.13 18.93 -10.49
N ASN A 318 -12.16 17.98 -10.53
CA ASN A 318 -11.32 17.69 -11.68
C ASN A 318 -11.37 16.21 -12.09
N ARG A 319 -12.57 15.63 -12.19
CA ARG A 319 -12.79 14.21 -12.51
C ARG A 319 -12.07 13.78 -13.80
N ASP A 320 -12.15 14.58 -14.86
CA ASP A 320 -11.53 14.24 -16.14
C ASP A 320 -10.00 14.18 -16.04
N GLY A 321 -9.39 15.09 -15.28
CA GLY A 321 -7.97 15.06 -14.97
C GLY A 321 -7.58 13.83 -14.14
N ALA A 322 -8.39 13.49 -13.12
CA ALA A 322 -8.19 12.28 -12.32
C ALA A 322 -8.23 11.00 -13.16
N ILE A 323 -9.21 10.88 -14.08
CA ILE A 323 -9.33 9.77 -15.02
C ILE A 323 -8.09 9.66 -15.91
N ALA A 324 -7.61 10.78 -16.47
CA ALA A 324 -6.41 10.81 -17.31
C ALA A 324 -5.15 10.33 -16.55
N VAL A 325 -5.00 10.74 -15.29
CA VAL A 325 -3.88 10.29 -14.43
C VAL A 325 -3.96 8.79 -14.16
N ILE A 326 -5.13 8.28 -13.80
CA ILE A 326 -5.32 6.84 -13.56
C ILE A 326 -5.05 6.03 -14.82
N GLU A 327 -5.58 6.46 -15.98
CA GLU A 327 -5.34 5.81 -17.27
C GLU A 327 -3.84 5.73 -17.59
N ALA A 328 -3.10 6.79 -17.31
CA ALA A 328 -1.66 6.83 -17.52
C ALA A 328 -0.90 5.93 -16.53
N LEU A 329 -1.14 6.07 -15.21
CA LEU A 329 -0.42 5.32 -14.16
C LEU A 329 -0.71 3.81 -14.19
N ALA A 330 -1.98 3.43 -14.37
CA ALA A 330 -2.42 2.04 -14.45
C ALA A 330 -2.32 1.45 -15.87
N GLY A 331 -1.98 2.28 -16.85
CA GLY A 331 -1.78 1.89 -18.24
C GLY A 331 -0.50 1.10 -18.46
N ALA A 332 -0.42 0.34 -19.56
CA ALA A 332 0.65 -0.60 -19.82
C ALA A 332 2.05 0.01 -19.72
N LYS A 333 2.27 1.20 -20.31
CA LYS A 333 3.58 1.88 -20.32
C LYS A 333 4.12 2.10 -18.92
N TRP A 334 3.39 2.85 -18.11
CA TRP A 334 3.86 3.29 -16.80
C TRP A 334 3.73 2.21 -15.74
N ASN A 335 2.77 1.30 -15.89
CA ASN A 335 2.64 0.15 -15.00
C ASN A 335 3.78 -0.86 -15.16
N THR A 336 4.20 -1.15 -16.41
CA THR A 336 5.39 -1.97 -16.67
C THR A 336 6.66 -1.31 -16.16
N GLU A 337 6.80 0.01 -16.35
CA GLU A 337 7.96 0.77 -15.86
C GLU A 337 8.03 0.78 -14.34
N LEU A 338 6.90 0.97 -13.65
CA LEU A 338 6.80 0.86 -12.19
C LEU A 338 7.20 -0.54 -11.71
N ALA A 339 6.66 -1.56 -12.36
CA ALA A 339 6.95 -2.95 -12.02
C ALA A 339 8.46 -3.26 -12.13
N ARG A 340 9.12 -2.81 -13.18
CA ARG A 340 10.59 -2.96 -13.34
C ARG A 340 11.38 -2.17 -12.30
N THR A 341 11.01 -0.90 -12.08
CA THR A 341 11.74 -0.02 -11.17
C THR A 341 11.64 -0.44 -9.71
N MET A 342 10.47 -0.94 -9.32
CA MET A 342 10.14 -1.27 -7.93
C MET A 342 10.08 -2.79 -7.68
N ASN A 343 10.35 -3.61 -8.69
CA ASN A 343 10.17 -5.07 -8.64
C ASN A 343 8.74 -5.48 -8.22
N TYR A 344 7.72 -4.79 -8.71
CA TYR A 344 6.32 -5.12 -8.43
C TYR A 344 5.73 -6.05 -9.48
N VAL A 345 4.61 -6.68 -9.15
CA VAL A 345 3.78 -7.38 -10.13
C VAL A 345 2.87 -6.34 -10.79
N PRO A 346 2.89 -6.26 -12.13
CA PRO A 346 2.01 -5.34 -12.84
C PRO A 346 0.54 -5.72 -12.65
N ASN A 347 -0.34 -4.74 -12.81
CA ASN A 347 -1.77 -4.91 -12.57
C ASN A 347 -2.48 -5.85 -13.56
N LYS A 348 -1.90 -6.13 -14.73
CA LYS A 348 -2.51 -6.92 -15.81
C LYS A 348 -1.73 -8.20 -16.09
N LYS A 349 -2.45 -9.27 -16.39
CA LYS A 349 -1.87 -10.56 -16.79
C LYS A 349 -1.02 -10.45 -18.05
N SER A 350 -1.47 -9.65 -19.04
CA SER A 350 -0.76 -9.42 -20.31
C SER A 350 0.61 -8.79 -20.14
N LEU A 351 0.86 -8.05 -19.03
CA LEU A 351 2.13 -7.38 -18.76
C LEU A 351 3.16 -8.27 -18.05
N ALA A 352 2.78 -9.47 -17.63
CA ALA A 352 3.67 -10.37 -16.87
C ALA A 352 4.95 -10.72 -17.66
N ALA A 353 4.85 -10.89 -18.98
CA ALA A 353 5.98 -11.21 -19.84
C ALA A 353 7.00 -10.05 -19.95
N ASP A 354 6.55 -8.82 -19.79
CA ASP A 354 7.39 -7.61 -19.92
C ASP A 354 8.33 -7.42 -18.72
N VAL A 355 8.05 -8.08 -17.60
CA VAL A 355 8.83 -8.02 -16.34
C VAL A 355 9.49 -9.36 -16.00
N ALA A 356 9.45 -10.34 -16.90
CA ALA A 356 10.11 -11.62 -16.72
C ALA A 356 11.64 -11.43 -16.66
N GLY A 357 12.30 -12.16 -15.74
CA GLY A 357 13.75 -12.07 -15.53
C GLY A 357 14.18 -11.10 -14.42
N GLU A 358 13.28 -10.32 -13.86
CA GLU A 358 13.56 -9.51 -12.67
C GLU A 358 13.49 -10.40 -11.41
N GLU A 359 14.61 -10.60 -10.71
CA GLU A 359 14.71 -11.54 -9.56
C GLU A 359 13.62 -11.28 -8.50
N GLY A 360 13.32 -10.02 -8.20
CA GLY A 360 12.29 -9.66 -7.21
C GLY A 360 10.88 -10.02 -7.68
N VAL A 361 10.58 -9.80 -8.95
CA VAL A 361 9.29 -10.18 -9.56
C VAL A 361 9.12 -11.69 -9.59
N GLU A 362 10.18 -12.44 -9.94
CA GLU A 362 10.15 -13.91 -9.93
C GLU A 362 9.90 -14.48 -8.53
N ALA A 363 10.56 -13.93 -7.49
CA ALA A 363 10.34 -14.32 -6.11
C ALA A 363 8.92 -14.02 -5.63
N MET A 364 8.36 -12.86 -6.02
CA MET A 364 6.96 -12.54 -5.74
C MET A 364 5.99 -13.46 -6.47
N ALA A 365 6.21 -13.70 -7.76
CA ALA A 365 5.35 -14.57 -8.56
C ALA A 365 5.32 -16.00 -7.99
N ALA A 366 6.46 -16.52 -7.52
CA ALA A 366 6.51 -17.80 -6.85
C ALA A 366 5.68 -17.82 -5.55
N GLY A 367 5.70 -16.74 -4.76
CA GLY A 367 4.90 -16.60 -3.53
C GLY A 367 3.43 -16.30 -3.79
N ALA A 368 3.10 -15.65 -4.90
CA ALA A 368 1.74 -15.16 -5.20
C ALA A 368 0.68 -16.27 -5.28
N ALA A 369 1.08 -17.49 -5.69
CA ALA A 369 0.17 -18.64 -5.70
C ALA A 369 -0.33 -19.04 -4.30
N GLN A 370 0.33 -18.59 -3.24
CA GLN A 370 -0.02 -18.75 -1.83
C GLN A 370 -0.39 -17.39 -1.19
N GLY A 371 -0.54 -16.37 -2.01
CA GLY A 371 -0.89 -15.03 -1.57
C GLY A 371 -2.32 -14.96 -1.03
N ARG A 372 -2.49 -14.24 0.08
CA ARG A 372 -3.80 -14.00 0.69
C ARG A 372 -3.93 -12.54 1.11
N ALA A 373 -5.13 -12.03 1.04
CA ALA A 373 -5.50 -10.72 1.56
C ALA A 373 -6.09 -10.82 2.97
N THR A 374 -6.24 -9.70 3.64
CA THR A 374 -6.99 -9.58 4.88
C THR A 374 -8.47 -9.88 4.66
N PRO A 375 -9.26 -10.15 5.73
CA PRO A 375 -10.69 -10.41 5.61
C PRO A 375 -11.41 -9.33 4.78
N SER A 376 -12.16 -9.75 3.76
CA SER A 376 -12.90 -8.85 2.87
C SER A 376 -14.15 -8.31 3.57
N THR A 377 -13.96 -7.28 4.39
CA THR A 377 -15.02 -6.56 5.08
C THR A 377 -14.69 -5.07 5.15
N PRO A 378 -15.66 -4.16 4.89
CA PRO A 378 -15.43 -2.71 5.01
C PRO A 378 -14.88 -2.26 6.37
N ARG A 379 -15.08 -3.08 7.41
CA ARG A 379 -14.61 -2.78 8.77
C ARG A 379 -13.18 -3.22 9.07
N TRP A 380 -12.52 -3.91 8.14
CA TRP A 380 -11.14 -4.31 8.36
C TRP A 380 -10.20 -3.12 8.56
N GLY A 381 -10.48 -1.98 7.94
CA GLY A 381 -9.73 -0.74 8.17
C GLY A 381 -9.70 -0.29 9.64
N ALA A 382 -10.76 -0.57 10.43
CA ALA A 382 -10.75 -0.30 11.87
C ALA A 382 -9.80 -1.25 12.63
N VAL A 383 -9.67 -2.50 12.18
CA VAL A 383 -8.69 -3.46 12.73
C VAL A 383 -7.27 -3.01 12.41
N GLU A 384 -7.00 -2.55 11.19
CA GLU A 384 -5.69 -2.03 10.79
C GLU A 384 -5.32 -0.75 11.57
N GLY A 385 -6.28 0.13 11.81
CA GLY A 385 -6.07 1.38 12.56
C GLY A 385 -5.76 1.16 14.05
N ASP A 386 -6.47 0.28 14.74
CA ASP A 386 -6.24 -0.09 16.15
C ASP A 386 -5.09 -1.09 16.29
N ASN A 387 -4.96 -1.94 15.35
CA ASN A 387 -4.02 -3.04 15.17
C ASN A 387 -3.73 -3.88 16.43
N PRO A 388 -4.73 -4.62 16.94
CA PRO A 388 -4.55 -5.44 18.13
C PRO A 388 -3.58 -6.61 17.91
N ILE A 389 -3.25 -6.93 16.64
CA ILE A 389 -2.27 -7.95 16.28
C ILE A 389 -0.87 -7.51 16.71
N LYS A 390 -0.49 -6.25 16.47
CA LYS A 390 0.80 -5.69 16.92
C LYS A 390 0.96 -5.79 18.44
N ALA A 391 -0.09 -5.42 19.20
CA ALA A 391 -0.10 -5.52 20.66
C ALA A 391 0.04 -6.99 21.13
N TYR A 392 -0.65 -7.92 20.48
CA TYR A 392 -0.52 -9.36 20.72
C TYR A 392 0.92 -9.85 20.51
N MET A 393 1.52 -9.52 19.36
CA MET A 393 2.90 -9.89 19.02
C MET A 393 3.87 -9.41 20.09
N THR A 394 3.80 -8.12 20.46
CA THR A 394 4.66 -7.53 21.51
C THR A 394 4.52 -8.25 22.84
N LYS A 395 3.30 -8.57 23.29
CA LYS A 395 3.08 -9.33 24.54
C LYS A 395 3.76 -10.69 24.50
N VAL A 396 3.56 -11.45 23.44
CA VAL A 396 4.14 -12.80 23.28
C VAL A 396 5.66 -12.77 23.19
N LEU A 397 6.23 -11.84 22.44
CA LEU A 397 7.68 -11.68 22.30
C LEU A 397 8.34 -11.26 23.63
N ASN A 398 7.63 -10.56 24.52
CA ASN A 398 8.05 -10.26 25.88
C ASN A 398 7.78 -11.40 26.88
N GLY A 399 7.32 -12.56 26.43
CA GLY A 399 7.17 -13.77 27.27
C GLY A 399 5.78 -13.95 27.90
N ALA A 400 4.78 -13.18 27.49
CA ALA A 400 3.40 -13.44 27.91
C ALA A 400 2.86 -14.74 27.29
N ASP A 401 1.88 -15.36 27.96
CA ASP A 401 1.20 -16.54 27.44
C ASP A 401 0.52 -16.27 26.11
N ALA A 402 0.93 -16.99 25.07
CA ALA A 402 0.50 -16.75 23.70
C ALA A 402 -1.01 -16.96 23.53
N ARG A 403 -1.59 -18.00 24.14
CA ARG A 403 -3.03 -18.30 24.02
C ARG A 403 -3.90 -17.25 24.70
N THR A 404 -3.51 -16.80 25.87
CA THR A 404 -4.24 -15.75 26.61
C THR A 404 -4.18 -14.42 25.82
N SER A 405 -2.99 -14.06 25.33
CA SER A 405 -2.80 -12.83 24.55
C SER A 405 -3.55 -12.88 23.22
N ALA A 406 -3.58 -14.04 22.56
CA ALA A 406 -4.32 -14.28 21.32
C ALA A 406 -5.85 -14.14 21.53
N LYS A 407 -6.39 -14.69 22.63
CA LYS A 407 -7.82 -14.52 22.98
C LYS A 407 -8.21 -13.07 23.17
N GLU A 408 -7.37 -12.28 23.84
CA GLU A 408 -7.61 -10.85 24.01
C GLU A 408 -7.63 -10.12 22.66
N ALA A 409 -6.67 -10.41 21.79
CA ALA A 409 -6.60 -9.83 20.46
C ALA A 409 -7.78 -10.27 19.58
N SER A 410 -8.15 -11.56 19.57
CA SER A 410 -9.32 -12.10 18.86
C SER A 410 -10.62 -11.41 19.30
N ARG A 411 -10.81 -11.23 20.60
CA ARG A 411 -11.97 -10.49 21.12
C ARG A 411 -11.97 -9.04 20.64
N ARG A 412 -10.83 -8.36 20.66
CA ARG A 412 -10.72 -6.98 20.18
C ARG A 412 -11.00 -6.86 18.67
N ILE A 413 -10.50 -7.79 17.86
CA ILE A 413 -10.81 -7.88 16.43
C ILE A 413 -12.33 -8.05 16.24
N THR A 414 -12.96 -8.94 17.00
CA THR A 414 -14.41 -9.17 16.94
C THR A 414 -15.19 -7.89 17.22
N GLU A 415 -14.81 -7.16 18.27
CA GLU A 415 -15.42 -5.88 18.65
C GLU A 415 -15.31 -4.83 17.51
N LEU A 416 -14.12 -4.72 16.89
CA LEU A 416 -13.88 -3.76 15.80
C LEU A 416 -14.66 -4.12 14.53
N LEU A 417 -14.89 -5.41 14.30
CA LEU A 417 -15.64 -5.92 13.14
C LEU A 417 -17.16 -5.93 13.36
N ASP A 418 -17.64 -5.71 14.59
CA ASP A 418 -19.09 -5.66 14.88
C ASP A 418 -19.72 -4.39 14.26
N PRO A 419 -20.71 -4.52 13.37
CA PRO A 419 -21.40 -3.38 12.76
C PRO A 419 -22.11 -2.47 13.77
N ASN A 420 -22.38 -2.92 14.97
CA ASN A 420 -23.02 -2.13 16.02
C ASN A 420 -22.03 -1.33 16.90
N THR A 421 -20.72 -1.56 16.73
CA THR A 421 -19.68 -0.78 17.41
C THR A 421 -19.49 0.54 16.66
N ARG A 422 -19.70 1.68 17.37
CA ARG A 422 -19.54 3.05 16.85
C ARG A 422 -18.13 3.56 17.11
#